data_c3df0f196e36545b211508e08ba7bc4f
#
_entry.id   c3df0f196e36545b211508e08ba7bc4f
#
_cell.length_a   1.000
_cell.length_b   1.000
_cell.length_c   1.000
_cell.angle_alpha   90.00
_cell.angle_beta   90.00
_cell.angle_gamma   90.00
#
_symmetry.space_group_name_H-M   'P 1'
#
loop_
_entity.id
_entity.type
_entity.pdbx_description
1 polymer ?
#
loop_
_entity_poly.entity_id
_entity_poly.type
_entity_poly.pdbx_seq_one_letter_code
_entity_poly.pdbx_strand_id
1 'polypeptide(L)'
;MWAHSLLIALAPMLAEQGMYDADKHAKFYDAIWAVESSRQTNPPDGDDGKSIGPYQIQEAYYKDAKEFMPEEIDFEYKDCRDMQCAEAVIRVYMLRYARKAWNDHDFQTLARIHNGGQKRKKKKSQRKKNQKKKRNK
;
A
#
# COMPACT_ATOMS: atom_id res chain seq x y z
N MET A 1 -9.74 17.88 -4.00
CA MET A 1 -10.65 17.82 -5.18
C MET A 1 -10.05 17.10 -6.38
N TRP A 2 -8.76 17.13 -6.58
CA TRP A 2 -8.09 16.50 -7.72
C TRP A 2 -7.97 14.96 -7.62
N ALA A 3 -7.87 14.41 -6.42
CA ALA A 3 -7.74 12.96 -6.18
C ALA A 3 -8.96 12.15 -6.66
N HIS A 4 -10.16 12.68 -6.57
CA HIS A 4 -11.37 11.99 -7.02
C HIS A 4 -11.43 11.83 -8.54
N SER A 5 -10.97 12.82 -9.29
CA SER A 5 -10.95 12.75 -10.75
C SER A 5 -9.92 11.76 -11.29
N LEU A 6 -8.79 11.62 -10.61
CA LEU A 6 -7.73 10.66 -10.96
C LEU A 6 -8.16 9.22 -10.69
N LEU A 7 -8.87 8.96 -9.60
CA LEU A 7 -9.40 7.63 -9.27
C LEU A 7 -10.49 7.18 -10.25
N ILE A 8 -11.30 8.10 -10.73
CA ILE A 8 -12.32 7.83 -11.77
C ILE A 8 -11.64 7.48 -13.10
N ALA A 9 -10.53 8.13 -13.44
CA ALA A 9 -9.76 7.83 -14.66
C ALA A 9 -9.02 6.49 -14.58
N LEU A 10 -8.63 6.05 -13.38
CA LEU A 10 -7.95 4.78 -13.12
C LEU A 10 -8.90 3.58 -13.16
N ALA A 11 -10.14 3.77 -12.74
CA ALA A 11 -11.11 2.69 -12.64
C ALA A 11 -11.32 1.93 -13.96
N PRO A 12 -11.47 2.59 -15.14
CA PRO A 12 -11.60 1.90 -16.42
C PRO A 12 -10.33 1.13 -16.82
N MET A 13 -9.14 1.73 -16.65
CA MET A 13 -7.88 1.06 -16.99
C MET A 13 -7.63 -0.18 -16.13
N LEU A 14 -7.93 -0.09 -14.85
CA LEU A 14 -7.80 -1.21 -13.92
C LEU A 14 -8.88 -2.27 -14.15
N ALA A 15 -10.08 -1.86 -14.57
CA ALA A 15 -11.18 -2.76 -14.94
C ALA A 15 -10.88 -3.55 -16.22
N GLU A 16 -10.37 -2.89 -17.27
CA GLU A 16 -9.96 -3.55 -18.52
C GLU A 16 -8.86 -4.59 -18.31
N GLN A 17 -8.03 -4.43 -17.29
CA GLN A 17 -6.97 -5.37 -16.93
C GLN A 17 -7.42 -6.41 -15.89
N GLY A 18 -8.70 -6.48 -15.56
CA GLY A 18 -9.22 -7.34 -14.48
C GLY A 18 -8.72 -6.95 -13.09
N MET A 19 -8.26 -5.72 -12.96
CA MET A 19 -7.59 -5.21 -11.75
C MET A 19 -8.55 -4.50 -10.77
N TYR A 20 -9.74 -4.13 -11.23
CA TYR A 20 -10.70 -3.37 -10.41
C TYR A 20 -11.90 -4.22 -10.01
N ASP A 21 -12.00 -4.49 -8.72
CA ASP A 21 -13.20 -5.07 -8.11
C ASP A 21 -13.32 -4.52 -6.67
N ALA A 22 -13.80 -3.29 -6.55
CA ALA A 22 -13.88 -2.59 -5.28
C ALA A 22 -14.79 -3.30 -4.27
N ASP A 23 -15.90 -3.87 -4.73
CA ASP A 23 -16.90 -4.48 -3.84
C ASP A 23 -16.40 -5.78 -3.23
N LYS A 24 -15.70 -6.60 -4.01
CA LYS A 24 -15.19 -7.89 -3.53
C LYS A 24 -14.04 -7.75 -2.54
N HIS A 25 -13.25 -6.68 -2.62
CA HIS A 25 -12.14 -6.43 -1.72
C HIS A 25 -12.49 -5.52 -0.52
N ALA A 26 -13.73 -5.06 -0.40
CA ALA A 26 -14.15 -4.18 0.68
C ALA A 26 -13.85 -4.75 2.09
N LYS A 27 -14.06 -6.04 2.30
CA LYS A 27 -13.75 -6.72 3.57
C LYS A 27 -12.25 -6.72 3.89
N PHE A 28 -11.42 -6.86 2.86
CA PHE A 28 -9.96 -6.79 3.02
C PHE A 28 -9.52 -5.39 3.46
N TYR A 29 -9.99 -4.34 2.79
CA TYR A 29 -9.67 -2.97 3.17
C TYR A 29 -10.18 -2.63 4.57
N ASP A 30 -11.40 -3.02 4.92
CA ASP A 30 -11.94 -2.80 6.25
C ASP A 30 -11.10 -3.47 7.35
N ALA A 31 -10.64 -4.71 7.11
CA ALA A 31 -9.78 -5.43 8.04
C ALA A 31 -8.43 -4.73 8.24
N ILE A 32 -7.78 -4.26 7.16
CA ILE A 32 -6.53 -3.51 7.25
C ILE A 32 -6.75 -2.18 7.98
N TRP A 33 -7.80 -1.46 7.65
CA TRP A 33 -8.16 -0.20 8.31
C TRP A 33 -8.38 -0.37 9.81
N ALA A 34 -9.09 -1.43 10.22
CA ALA A 34 -9.30 -1.76 11.62
C ALA A 34 -7.99 -2.02 12.36
N VAL A 35 -7.07 -2.77 11.76
CA VAL A 35 -5.78 -3.15 12.38
C VAL A 35 -4.81 -1.98 12.43
N GLU A 36 -4.70 -1.20 11.35
CA GLU A 36 -3.69 -0.15 11.24
C GLU A 36 -4.04 1.13 11.99
N SER A 37 -5.30 1.50 12.05
CA SER A 37 -5.71 2.77 12.65
C SER A 37 -6.99 2.72 13.48
N SER A 38 -7.49 1.53 13.84
CA SER A 38 -8.78 1.37 14.55
C SER A 38 -9.94 2.08 13.84
N ARG A 39 -9.95 2.03 12.51
CA ARG A 39 -10.91 2.69 11.62
C ARG A 39 -10.94 4.22 11.74
N GLN A 40 -9.82 4.85 12.08
CA GLN A 40 -9.72 6.30 12.02
C GLN A 40 -9.48 6.76 10.57
N THR A 41 -10.15 7.83 10.16
CA THR A 41 -9.98 8.41 8.80
C THR A 41 -8.79 9.36 8.73
N ASN A 42 -8.39 9.95 9.85
CA ASN A 42 -7.24 10.84 9.95
C ASN A 42 -6.42 10.50 11.21
N PRO A 43 -5.81 9.31 11.28
CA PRO A 43 -5.01 8.91 12.41
C PRO A 43 -3.70 9.71 12.47
N PRO A 44 -3.06 9.80 13.65
CA PRO A 44 -1.70 10.32 13.75
C PRO A 44 -0.73 9.42 12.99
N ASP A 45 0.38 9.99 12.54
CA ASP A 45 1.45 9.23 11.88
C ASP A 45 2.04 8.20 12.83
N GLY A 46 2.16 6.96 12.35
CA GLY A 46 2.73 5.86 13.11
C GLY A 46 4.23 5.67 12.85
N ASP A 47 4.87 4.75 13.57
CA ASP A 47 6.29 4.41 13.39
C ASP A 47 7.23 5.64 13.41
N ASP A 48 7.04 6.56 14.34
CA ASP A 48 7.81 7.82 14.43
C ASP A 48 7.71 8.67 13.14
N GLY A 49 6.53 8.82 12.60
CA GLY A 49 6.25 9.59 11.38
C GLY A 49 6.54 8.88 10.07
N LYS A 50 6.85 7.58 10.11
CA LYS A 50 7.21 6.77 8.92
C LYS A 50 6.03 6.06 8.27
N SER A 51 4.87 6.09 8.89
CA SER A 51 3.63 5.50 8.39
C SER A 51 2.52 6.54 8.44
N ILE A 52 1.76 6.69 7.37
CA ILE A 52 0.76 7.74 7.25
C ILE A 52 -0.61 7.23 6.80
N GLY A 53 -1.64 7.97 7.19
CA GLY A 53 -3.01 7.78 6.73
C GLY A 53 -3.74 6.59 7.35
N PRO A 54 -4.99 6.34 6.92
CA PRO A 54 -5.86 5.32 7.48
C PRO A 54 -5.28 3.91 7.47
N TYR A 55 -4.48 3.61 6.46
CA TYR A 55 -3.83 2.31 6.26
C TYR A 55 -2.35 2.29 6.68
N GLN A 56 -1.85 3.36 7.31
CA GLN A 56 -0.48 3.47 7.82
C GLN A 56 0.57 3.05 6.78
N ILE A 57 0.47 3.63 5.58
CA ILE A 57 1.36 3.33 4.46
C ILE A 57 2.76 3.91 4.72
N GLN A 58 3.79 3.09 4.55
CA GLN A 58 5.18 3.52 4.59
C GLN A 58 5.65 4.02 3.21
N GLU A 59 6.56 4.98 3.18
CA GLU A 59 7.07 5.56 1.93
C GLU A 59 7.67 4.49 0.99
N ALA A 60 8.37 3.50 1.54
CA ALA A 60 8.94 2.43 0.74
C ALA A 60 7.86 1.53 0.10
N TYR A 61 6.74 1.31 0.78
CA TYR A 61 5.59 0.60 0.23
C TYR A 61 4.96 1.38 -0.92
N TYR A 62 4.76 2.68 -0.73
CA TYR A 62 4.28 3.58 -1.77
C TYR A 62 5.19 3.57 -3.00
N LYS A 63 6.50 3.71 -2.83
CA LYS A 63 7.48 3.71 -3.93
C LYS A 63 7.43 2.42 -4.74
N ASP A 64 7.30 1.28 -4.09
CA ASP A 64 7.17 -0.01 -4.79
C ASP A 64 5.88 -0.10 -5.63
N ALA A 65 4.78 0.43 -5.11
CA ALA A 65 3.52 0.51 -5.86
C ALA A 65 3.62 1.52 -7.00
N LYS A 66 4.23 2.69 -6.74
CA LYS A 66 4.36 3.78 -7.74
C LYS A 66 5.11 3.34 -8.98
N GLU A 67 6.14 2.51 -8.87
CA GLU A 67 6.86 1.94 -10.01
C GLU A 67 5.95 1.15 -10.97
N PHE A 68 4.83 0.64 -10.50
CA PHE A 68 3.87 -0.16 -11.26
C PHE A 68 2.62 0.62 -11.67
N MET A 69 2.51 1.87 -11.25
CA MET A 69 1.40 2.73 -11.65
C MET A 69 1.63 3.32 -13.04
N PRO A 70 0.57 3.52 -13.82
CA PRO A 70 0.65 4.32 -15.05
C PRO A 70 1.20 5.72 -14.75
N GLU A 71 1.98 6.27 -15.69
CA GLU A 71 2.61 7.61 -15.54
C GLU A 71 1.59 8.74 -15.39
N GLU A 72 0.38 8.54 -15.93
CA GLU A 72 -0.73 9.50 -15.84
C GLU A 72 -1.27 9.66 -14.41
N ILE A 73 -0.95 8.72 -13.52
CA ILE A 73 -1.34 8.80 -12.13
C ILE A 73 -0.31 9.59 -11.35
N ASP A 74 -0.66 10.85 -11.14
CA ASP A 74 0.21 11.81 -10.48
C ASP A 74 -0.27 12.11 -9.06
N PHE A 75 -0.16 11.14 -8.15
CA PHE A 75 -0.25 11.42 -6.73
C PHE A 75 1.05 11.05 -5.99
N GLU A 76 1.32 11.77 -4.92
CA GLU A 76 2.52 11.66 -4.12
C GLU A 76 2.28 10.79 -2.88
N TYR A 77 3.35 10.46 -2.16
CA TYR A 77 3.27 9.69 -0.92
C TYR A 77 2.32 10.32 0.11
N LYS A 78 2.35 11.66 0.25
CA LYS A 78 1.45 12.39 1.18
C LYS A 78 -0.03 12.15 0.92
N ASP A 79 -0.41 11.83 -0.32
CA ASP A 79 -1.79 11.58 -0.71
C ASP A 79 -2.32 10.25 -0.15
N CYS A 80 -1.44 9.39 0.37
CA CYS A 80 -1.83 8.20 1.14
C CYS A 80 -2.53 8.51 2.47
N ARG A 81 -2.65 9.78 2.85
CA ARG A 81 -3.54 10.23 3.93
C ARG A 81 -5.01 10.18 3.52
N ASP A 82 -5.28 10.29 2.24
CA ASP A 82 -6.61 10.04 1.67
C ASP A 82 -6.86 8.54 1.53
N MET A 83 -8.04 8.12 1.96
CA MET A 83 -8.42 6.71 2.02
C MET A 83 -8.41 6.04 0.65
N GLN A 84 -8.96 6.72 -0.37
CA GLN A 84 -9.07 6.19 -1.72
C GLN A 84 -7.69 6.10 -2.40
N CYS A 85 -6.83 7.10 -2.21
CA CYS A 85 -5.45 7.07 -2.71
C CYS A 85 -4.65 5.94 -2.06
N ALA A 86 -4.78 5.75 -0.75
CA ALA A 86 -4.13 4.66 -0.03
C ALA A 86 -4.62 3.27 -0.49
N GLU A 87 -5.91 3.10 -0.73
CA GLU A 87 -6.49 1.87 -1.30
C GLU A 87 -5.95 1.57 -2.69
N ALA A 88 -5.80 2.59 -3.54
CA ALA A 88 -5.19 2.43 -4.87
C ALA A 88 -3.72 1.97 -4.77
N VAL A 89 -2.96 2.52 -3.85
CA VAL A 89 -1.57 2.10 -3.57
C VAL A 89 -1.51 0.64 -3.12
N ILE A 90 -2.36 0.26 -2.17
CA ILE A 90 -2.44 -1.13 -1.68
C ILE A 90 -2.79 -2.09 -2.82
N ARG A 91 -3.76 -1.75 -3.64
CA ARG A 91 -4.18 -2.56 -4.80
C ARG A 91 -3.04 -2.79 -5.76
N VAL A 92 -2.35 -1.74 -6.19
CA VAL A 92 -1.22 -1.86 -7.12
C VAL A 92 -0.09 -2.69 -6.50
N TYR A 93 0.21 -2.48 -5.22
CA TYR A 93 1.20 -3.27 -4.49
C TYR A 93 0.84 -4.77 -4.48
N MET A 94 -0.42 -5.10 -4.18
CA MET A 94 -0.90 -6.49 -4.17
C MET A 94 -0.88 -7.12 -5.56
N LEU A 95 -1.22 -6.40 -6.60
CA LEU A 95 -1.15 -6.88 -7.97
C LEU A 95 0.28 -7.13 -8.44
N ARG A 96 1.23 -6.38 -7.92
CA ARG A 96 2.66 -6.59 -8.16
C ARG A 96 3.18 -7.85 -7.47
N TYR A 97 2.85 -8.04 -6.21
CA TYR A 97 3.49 -9.05 -5.34
C TYR A 97 2.62 -10.25 -4.98
N ALA A 98 1.31 -10.15 -5.15
CA ALA A 98 0.34 -11.13 -4.68
C ALA A 98 -0.87 -11.30 -5.63
N ARG A 99 -0.63 -11.20 -6.94
CA ARG A 99 -1.70 -11.23 -7.97
C ARG A 99 -2.64 -12.42 -7.83
N LYS A 100 -2.09 -13.61 -7.58
CA LYS A 100 -2.92 -14.80 -7.40
C LYS A 100 -3.84 -14.67 -6.17
N ALA A 101 -3.30 -14.27 -5.03
CA ALA A 101 -4.09 -14.09 -3.81
C ALA A 101 -5.15 -12.98 -3.98
N TRP A 102 -4.83 -11.93 -4.73
CA TRP A 102 -5.78 -10.86 -5.07
C TRP A 102 -6.96 -11.40 -5.89
N ASN A 103 -6.66 -12.12 -6.95
CA ASN A 103 -7.70 -12.68 -7.84
C ASN A 103 -8.55 -13.76 -7.15
N ASP A 104 -7.95 -14.56 -6.27
CA ASP A 104 -8.62 -15.61 -5.50
C ASP A 104 -9.37 -15.07 -4.26
N HIS A 105 -9.30 -13.76 -3.98
CA HIS A 105 -9.84 -13.13 -2.75
C HIS A 105 -9.32 -13.78 -1.46
N ASP A 106 -8.07 -14.23 -1.49
CA ASP A 106 -7.38 -14.79 -0.31
C ASP A 106 -6.92 -13.67 0.62
N PHE A 107 -7.88 -13.12 1.37
CA PHE A 107 -7.66 -11.97 2.23
C PHE A 107 -6.64 -12.23 3.34
N GLN A 108 -6.53 -13.46 3.80
CA GLN A 108 -5.54 -13.83 4.81
C GLN A 108 -4.12 -13.70 4.28
N THR A 109 -3.87 -14.18 3.07
CA THR A 109 -2.56 -14.04 2.41
C THR A 109 -2.28 -12.57 2.08
N LEU A 110 -3.27 -11.82 1.60
CA LEU A 110 -3.12 -10.39 1.33
C LEU A 110 -2.76 -9.60 2.59
N ALA A 111 -3.43 -9.86 3.70
CA ALA A 111 -3.12 -9.21 4.98
C ALA A 111 -1.70 -9.53 5.48
N ARG A 112 -1.25 -10.78 5.33
CA ARG A 112 0.14 -11.16 5.65
C ARG A 112 1.16 -10.43 4.79
N ILE A 113 0.90 -10.29 3.50
CA ILE A 113 1.79 -9.61 2.55
C ILE A 113 1.81 -8.12 2.84
N HIS A 114 0.66 -7.49 3.11
CA HIS A 114 0.58 -6.09 3.51
C HIS A 114 1.45 -5.83 4.76
N ASN A 115 1.24 -6.57 5.81
CA ASN A 115 2.00 -6.47 7.06
C ASN A 115 3.48 -6.87 6.89
N GLY A 116 3.75 -7.96 6.17
CA GLY A 116 5.10 -8.48 5.93
C GLY A 116 5.94 -7.65 4.96
N GLY A 117 5.34 -7.03 3.97
CA GLY A 117 6.00 -6.13 3.02
C GLY A 117 6.61 -4.92 3.73
N GLN A 118 5.92 -4.38 4.70
CA GLN A 118 6.41 -3.29 5.53
C GLN A 118 7.55 -3.74 6.48
N LYS A 119 7.46 -4.93 7.07
CA LYS A 119 8.47 -5.49 8.00
C LYS A 119 9.74 -6.02 7.32
N ARG A 120 9.64 -6.60 6.12
CA ARG A 120 10.80 -7.15 5.37
C ARG A 120 11.85 -6.09 5.06
N LYS A 121 11.43 -4.87 4.80
CA LYS A 121 12.36 -3.77 4.48
C LYS A 121 13.10 -3.27 5.71
N LYS A 122 12.47 -3.27 6.89
CA LYS A 122 13.17 -3.00 8.17
C LYS A 122 14.32 -4.00 8.37
N LYS A 123 14.09 -5.30 8.15
CA LYS A 123 15.13 -6.34 8.31
C LYS A 123 16.26 -6.23 7.28
N LYS A 124 15.95 -5.92 6.01
CA LYS A 124 16.98 -5.73 4.97
C LYS A 124 17.83 -4.49 5.23
N SER A 125 17.23 -3.39 5.63
CA SER A 125 17.94 -2.16 5.99
C SER A 125 18.87 -2.37 7.20
N GLN A 126 18.39 -3.05 8.23
CA GLN A 126 19.16 -3.36 9.42
C GLN A 126 20.34 -4.30 9.10
N ARG A 127 20.13 -5.33 8.27
CA ARG A 127 21.21 -6.22 7.82
C ARG A 127 22.29 -5.46 7.04
N LYS A 128 21.91 -4.57 6.12
CA LYS A 128 22.86 -3.73 5.37
C LYS A 128 23.68 -2.81 6.30
N LYS A 129 23.04 -2.19 7.29
CA LYS A 129 23.73 -1.35 8.28
C LYS A 129 24.72 -2.16 9.12
N ASN A 130 24.34 -3.37 9.54
CA ASN A 130 25.21 -4.24 10.35
C ASN A 130 26.39 -4.78 9.52
N GLN A 131 26.21 -5.10 8.24
CA GLN A 131 27.28 -5.50 7.33
C GLN A 131 28.27 -4.36 7.08
N LYS A 132 27.77 -3.12 6.89
CA LYS A 132 28.64 -1.93 6.73
C LYS A 132 29.48 -1.66 7.98
N LYS A 133 28.90 -1.83 9.17
CA LYS A 133 29.67 -1.70 10.45
C LYS A 133 30.75 -2.76 10.60
N LYS A 134 30.55 -3.99 10.09
CA LYS A 134 31.56 -5.06 10.16
C LYS A 134 32.71 -4.88 9.17
N ARG A 135 32.49 -4.19 8.05
CA ARG A 135 33.53 -3.90 7.05
C ARG A 135 34.44 -2.74 7.43
N ASN A 136 33.99 -1.88 8.32
CA ASN A 136 34.73 -0.67 8.76
C ASN A 136 35.46 -0.88 10.10
N LYS A 137 35.58 -2.13 10.57
CA LYS A 137 36.44 -2.55 11.70
C LYS A 137 37.62 -3.38 11.18
#